data_602f1251d731c3a9bb45d6f70f8c2354
#
_entry.id   602f1251d731c3a9bb45d6f70f8c2354
#
_cell.length_a   1.000
_cell.length_b   1.000
_cell.length_c   1.000
_cell.angle_alpha   90.00
_cell.angle_beta   90.00
_cell.angle_gamma   90.00
#
_symmetry.space_group_name_H-M   'P 1'
#
loop_
_entity.id
_entity.type
_entity.pdbx_description
1 polymer ?
#
loop_
_entity_poly.entity_id
_entity_poly.type
_entity_poly.pdbx_seq_one_letter_code
_entity_poly.pdbx_strand_id
1 'polypeptide(L)'
;NIRSFITLGHPEVQDRVKAIRLRSRQELLTRAKVSLPLQEGYTTYSPVDFDTRKEYERKVDNRFHGPPVGLLLKYKATIGQHLQAGLTLENDPGEGYFTRYQKTGFDFLSAHISIHTDRFFQRILLGNYRLQWGQGLVAWGGFTSGKSEVVVGNEKSGKGFSPYTSADENNYLKGVALTLKPCRQVTADVFFSRKKTDGNIVQADTLAEEDLLS
;
A
#
# COMPACT_ATOMS: atom_id res chain seq x y z
N ASN A 1 51.63 -23.83 13.38
CA ASN A 1 50.93 -23.75 12.08
C ASN A 1 49.41 -23.75 12.26
N ILE A 2 48.85 -22.61 12.71
CA ILE A 2 47.42 -22.45 13.04
C ILE A 2 46.64 -21.78 11.88
N ARG A 3 47.23 -21.67 10.72
CA ARG A 3 46.61 -20.94 9.58
C ARG A 3 45.58 -21.74 8.77
N SER A 4 45.35 -23.01 9.09
CA SER A 4 44.47 -23.87 8.28
C SER A 4 43.06 -24.03 8.80
N PHE A 5 42.65 -23.33 9.88
CA PHE A 5 41.34 -23.55 10.52
C PHE A 5 40.38 -22.37 10.52
N ILE A 6 40.72 -21.27 9.86
CA ILE A 6 39.81 -20.14 9.73
C ILE A 6 39.41 -20.00 8.25
N THR A 7 38.60 -20.91 7.76
CA THR A 7 37.80 -20.67 6.58
C THR A 7 36.46 -20.11 7.04
N LEU A 8 36.37 -18.79 7.11
CA LEU A 8 35.14 -18.09 7.37
C LEU A 8 34.23 -18.24 6.14
N GLY A 9 33.22 -19.09 6.27
CA GLY A 9 32.17 -19.30 5.29
C GLY A 9 32.26 -20.65 4.60
N HIS A 10 31.30 -21.51 4.85
CA HIS A 10 31.10 -22.75 4.12
C HIS A 10 30.95 -22.42 2.63
N PRO A 11 31.76 -23.00 1.73
CA PRO A 11 31.71 -22.71 0.29
C PRO A 11 30.31 -22.94 -0.30
N GLU A 12 29.57 -23.92 0.20
CA GLU A 12 28.17 -24.17 -0.17
C GLU A 12 27.23 -22.99 0.10
N VAL A 13 27.45 -22.22 1.16
CA VAL A 13 26.59 -21.06 1.49
C VAL A 13 26.87 -19.92 0.50
N GLN A 14 28.11 -19.70 0.15
CA GLN A 14 28.47 -18.65 -0.83
C GLN A 14 27.95 -18.98 -2.22
N ASP A 15 28.01 -20.24 -2.64
CA ASP A 15 27.48 -20.67 -3.93
C ASP A 15 25.95 -20.62 -3.97
N ARG A 16 25.28 -20.95 -2.88
CA ARG A 16 23.82 -20.77 -2.76
C ARG A 16 23.41 -19.31 -2.82
N VAL A 17 24.11 -18.41 -2.14
CA VAL A 17 23.86 -16.97 -2.19
C VAL A 17 24.08 -16.41 -3.60
N LYS A 18 25.15 -16.82 -4.28
CA LYS A 18 25.40 -16.46 -5.68
C LYS A 18 24.28 -16.98 -6.60
N ALA A 19 23.84 -18.22 -6.44
CA ALA A 19 22.78 -18.81 -7.24
C ALA A 19 21.43 -18.11 -7.02
N ILE A 20 21.11 -17.68 -5.79
CA ILE A 20 19.94 -16.87 -5.46
C ILE A 20 20.04 -15.51 -6.15
N ARG A 21 21.17 -14.87 -6.08
CA ARG A 21 21.40 -13.55 -6.71
C ARG A 21 21.27 -13.60 -8.23
N LEU A 22 21.76 -14.64 -8.88
CA LEU A 22 21.67 -14.83 -10.34
C LEU A 22 20.23 -15.12 -10.81
N ARG A 23 19.35 -15.64 -9.94
CA ARG A 23 17.95 -15.94 -10.23
C ARG A 23 16.99 -14.86 -9.73
N SER A 24 17.49 -13.79 -9.12
CA SER A 24 16.66 -12.71 -8.61
C SER A 24 16.44 -11.65 -9.69
N ARG A 25 15.17 -11.27 -9.88
CA ARG A 25 14.78 -10.08 -10.63
C ARG A 25 14.40 -8.99 -9.65
N GLN A 26 15.01 -7.83 -9.81
CA GLN A 26 14.73 -6.67 -8.99
C GLN A 26 14.24 -5.54 -9.88
N GLU A 27 13.19 -4.87 -9.45
CA GLU A 27 12.60 -3.75 -10.15
C GLU A 27 12.48 -2.59 -9.18
N LEU A 28 13.00 -1.44 -9.55
CA LEU A 28 12.85 -0.18 -8.83
C LEU A 28 12.17 0.81 -9.75
N LEU A 29 11.03 1.32 -9.32
CA LEU A 29 10.31 2.39 -10.01
C LEU A 29 10.24 3.59 -9.08
N THR A 30 10.69 4.73 -9.60
CA THR A 30 10.57 6.02 -8.94
C THR A 30 9.76 6.97 -9.82
N ARG A 31 8.88 7.74 -9.21
CA ARG A 31 8.09 8.77 -9.87
C ARG A 31 8.06 10.02 -9.00
N ALA A 32 8.48 11.14 -9.58
CA ALA A 32 8.27 12.46 -8.99
C ALA A 32 7.16 13.17 -9.76
N LYS A 33 6.25 13.84 -9.06
CA LYS A 33 5.12 14.60 -9.61
C LYS A 33 5.15 16.02 -9.05
N VAL A 34 5.07 16.99 -9.94
CA VAL A 34 4.90 18.41 -9.59
C VAL A 34 3.68 18.92 -10.32
N SER A 35 2.81 19.65 -9.63
CA SER A 35 1.63 20.29 -10.24
C SER A 35 1.94 21.77 -10.50
N LEU A 36 1.73 22.22 -11.74
CA LEU A 36 1.89 23.60 -12.16
C LEU A 36 0.58 24.11 -12.78
N PRO A 37 0.16 25.35 -12.48
CA PRO A 37 0.75 26.29 -11.50
C PRO A 37 0.66 25.78 -10.06
N LEU A 38 1.47 26.32 -9.17
CA LEU A 38 1.45 25.95 -7.76
C LEU A 38 0.08 26.27 -7.16
N GLN A 39 -0.44 25.33 -6.37
CA GLN A 39 -1.72 25.50 -5.67
C GLN A 39 -1.61 26.57 -4.58
N GLU A 40 -2.74 27.21 -4.24
CA GLU A 40 -2.82 28.27 -3.25
C GLU A 40 -2.22 27.89 -1.87
N GLY A 41 -2.31 26.64 -1.49
CA GLY A 41 -1.71 26.12 -0.24
C GLY A 41 -0.20 26.32 -0.09
N TYR A 42 0.53 26.60 -1.17
CA TYR A 42 1.98 26.91 -1.13
C TYR A 42 2.26 28.40 -1.01
N THR A 43 1.24 29.27 -1.10
CA THR A 43 1.39 30.71 -1.03
C THR A 43 1.80 31.14 0.38
N THR A 44 2.78 32.03 0.45
CA THR A 44 3.18 32.65 1.71
C THR A 44 2.32 33.89 1.93
N TYR A 45 1.59 33.93 3.02
CA TYR A 45 0.74 35.06 3.40
C TYR A 45 1.47 35.97 4.37
N SER A 46 1.26 37.30 4.21
CA SER A 46 1.67 38.32 5.18
C SER A 46 0.50 38.66 6.09
N PRO A 47 0.70 38.93 7.38
CA PRO A 47 -0.37 39.42 8.27
C PRO A 47 -1.03 40.71 7.80
N VAL A 48 -0.33 41.51 6.99
CA VAL A 48 -0.80 42.80 6.45
C VAL A 48 -1.84 42.60 5.35
N ASP A 49 -1.91 41.45 4.72
CA ASP A 49 -2.80 41.14 3.62
C ASP A 49 -4.23 40.77 4.08
N PHE A 50 -4.48 40.77 5.40
CA PHE A 50 -5.76 40.33 5.97
C PHE A 50 -6.34 41.40 6.93
N ASP A 51 -7.64 41.58 6.85
CA ASP A 51 -8.37 42.52 7.73
C ASP A 51 -8.48 41.98 9.17
N THR A 52 -8.43 40.66 9.33
CA THR A 52 -8.63 40.02 10.64
C THR A 52 -7.55 38.98 10.91
N ARG A 53 -7.00 39.00 12.14
CA ARG A 53 -6.03 38.04 12.61
C ARG A 53 -6.54 36.57 12.51
N LYS A 54 -7.83 36.33 12.76
CA LYS A 54 -8.45 35.00 12.65
C LYS A 54 -8.42 34.47 11.21
N GLU A 55 -8.60 35.34 10.23
CA GLU A 55 -8.55 34.99 8.82
C GLU A 55 -7.13 34.62 8.40
N TYR A 56 -6.14 35.39 8.82
CA TYR A 56 -4.74 35.11 8.62
C TYR A 56 -4.36 33.74 9.23
N GLU A 57 -4.67 33.51 10.51
CA GLU A 57 -4.37 32.25 11.20
C GLU A 57 -5.03 31.08 10.48
N ARG A 58 -6.29 31.17 10.07
CA ARG A 58 -6.97 30.12 9.31
C ARG A 58 -6.28 29.82 7.97
N LYS A 59 -5.80 30.84 7.25
CA LYS A 59 -5.08 30.66 5.99
C LYS A 59 -3.70 30.03 6.20
N VAL A 60 -3.00 30.41 7.26
CA VAL A 60 -1.70 29.85 7.62
C VAL A 60 -1.82 28.38 8.07
N ASP A 61 -2.84 28.04 8.85
CA ASP A 61 -3.09 26.69 9.33
C ASP A 61 -3.47 25.73 8.18
N ASN A 62 -4.11 26.24 7.13
CA ASN A 62 -4.49 25.48 5.94
C ASN A 62 -3.37 25.36 4.90
N ARG A 63 -2.17 25.86 5.18
CA ARG A 63 -1.04 25.76 4.26
C ARG A 63 -0.47 24.34 4.22
N PHE A 64 0.03 23.99 3.07
CA PHE A 64 0.79 22.76 2.92
C PHE A 64 2.10 22.82 3.72
N HIS A 65 2.39 21.73 4.45
CA HIS A 65 3.56 21.64 5.32
C HIS A 65 4.80 21.09 4.61
N GLY A 66 4.64 20.57 3.39
CA GLY A 66 5.68 19.96 2.59
C GLY A 66 5.93 20.64 1.25
N PRO A 67 6.88 20.16 0.48
CA PRO A 67 7.20 20.70 -0.84
C PRO A 67 6.12 20.34 -1.87
N PRO A 68 6.04 21.10 -2.99
CA PRO A 68 5.07 20.84 -4.07
C PRO A 68 5.48 19.63 -4.93
N VAL A 69 6.11 18.63 -4.33
CA VAL A 69 6.63 17.44 -5.01
C VAL A 69 6.07 16.20 -4.35
N GLY A 70 5.26 15.46 -5.10
CA GLY A 70 4.88 14.10 -4.72
C GLY A 70 5.94 13.10 -5.17
N LEU A 71 6.23 12.12 -4.33
CA LEU A 71 7.22 11.09 -4.60
C LEU A 71 6.61 9.70 -4.41
N LEU A 72 6.76 8.85 -5.43
CA LEU A 72 6.43 7.44 -5.37
C LEU A 72 7.70 6.61 -5.60
N LEU A 73 7.94 5.67 -4.70
CA LEU A 73 9.00 4.68 -4.83
C LEU A 73 8.38 3.29 -4.68
N LYS A 74 8.60 2.44 -5.68
CA LYS A 74 8.21 1.02 -5.64
C LYS A 74 9.42 0.14 -5.87
N TYR A 75 9.64 -0.77 -4.94
CA TYR A 75 10.65 -1.80 -5.07
C TYR A 75 9.98 -3.17 -5.10
N LYS A 76 10.39 -4.02 -6.03
CA LYS A 76 9.93 -5.40 -6.15
C LYS A 76 11.13 -6.31 -6.35
N ALA A 77 11.22 -7.35 -5.56
CA ALA A 77 12.20 -8.41 -5.70
C ALA A 77 11.47 -9.74 -5.93
N THR A 78 11.90 -10.50 -6.92
CA THR A 78 11.38 -11.83 -7.22
C THR A 78 12.55 -12.81 -7.28
N ILE A 79 12.49 -13.88 -6.51
CA ILE A 79 13.54 -14.91 -6.46
C ILE A 79 12.94 -16.22 -6.94
N GLY A 80 13.35 -16.62 -8.15
CA GLY A 80 12.77 -17.77 -8.82
C GLY A 80 11.25 -17.61 -9.01
N GLN A 81 10.51 -18.71 -8.83
CA GLN A 81 9.05 -18.74 -8.90
C GLN A 81 8.39 -18.74 -7.50
N HIS A 82 9.20 -18.81 -6.45
CA HIS A 82 8.72 -19.13 -5.10
C HIS A 82 8.63 -17.92 -4.17
N LEU A 83 9.47 -16.92 -4.35
CA LEU A 83 9.52 -15.77 -3.42
C LEU A 83 9.38 -14.45 -4.15
N GLN A 84 8.45 -13.64 -3.69
CA GLN A 84 8.26 -12.26 -4.11
C GLN A 84 8.18 -11.37 -2.87
N ALA A 85 8.94 -10.28 -2.87
CA ALA A 85 8.83 -9.23 -1.88
C ALA A 85 8.60 -7.88 -2.58
N GLY A 86 7.89 -6.99 -1.93
CA GLY A 86 7.64 -5.65 -2.47
C GLY A 86 7.50 -4.62 -1.37
N LEU A 87 7.90 -3.40 -1.73
CA LEU A 87 7.79 -2.20 -0.92
C LEU A 87 7.24 -1.07 -1.79
N THR A 88 6.26 -0.35 -1.29
CA THR A 88 5.72 0.87 -1.91
C THR A 88 5.73 1.97 -0.89
N LEU A 89 6.34 3.10 -1.25
CA LEU A 89 6.38 4.33 -0.46
C LEU A 89 5.79 5.43 -1.32
N GLU A 90 4.87 6.20 -0.78
CA GLU A 90 4.28 7.36 -1.46
C GLU A 90 4.19 8.54 -0.50
N ASN A 91 4.34 9.72 -1.06
CA ASN A 91 4.09 10.97 -0.40
C ASN A 91 3.47 11.93 -1.41
N ASP A 92 2.35 12.50 -1.07
CA ASP A 92 1.66 13.44 -1.94
C ASP A 92 2.27 14.85 -1.91
N PRO A 93 2.09 15.66 -2.97
CA PRO A 93 2.52 17.05 -2.97
C PRO A 93 1.86 17.82 -1.82
N GLY A 94 2.65 18.54 -1.04
CA GLY A 94 2.16 19.32 0.10
C GLY A 94 2.31 18.63 1.44
N GLU A 95 2.63 17.36 1.44
CA GLU A 95 2.90 16.61 2.67
C GLU A 95 4.35 16.73 3.10
N GLY A 96 4.55 16.88 4.41
CA GLY A 96 5.89 17.05 4.97
C GLY A 96 6.63 15.73 5.13
N TYR A 97 7.87 15.68 4.66
CA TYR A 97 8.77 14.55 4.92
C TYR A 97 9.36 14.67 6.34
N PHE A 98 9.33 13.59 7.12
CA PHE A 98 9.92 13.51 8.46
C PHE A 98 9.46 14.65 9.39
N THR A 99 8.17 14.98 9.36
CA THR A 99 7.59 16.01 10.21
C THR A 99 7.18 15.44 11.57
N ARG A 100 6.79 16.35 12.50
CA ARG A 100 6.25 15.95 13.80
C ARG A 100 5.03 15.02 13.69
N TYR A 101 4.26 15.15 12.63
CA TYR A 101 3.05 14.37 12.36
C TYR A 101 3.35 13.11 11.54
N GLN A 102 4.42 13.10 10.76
CA GLN A 102 4.81 12.01 9.86
C GLN A 102 6.24 11.55 10.14
N LYS A 103 6.38 10.65 11.12
CA LYS A 103 7.68 10.15 11.60
C LYS A 103 8.38 9.23 10.59
N THR A 104 7.63 8.58 9.72
CA THR A 104 8.14 7.62 8.72
C THR A 104 8.65 8.28 7.44
N GLY A 105 8.39 9.58 7.26
CA GLY A 105 8.83 10.35 6.09
C GLY A 105 7.99 10.12 4.83
N PHE A 106 7.10 9.14 4.83
CA PHE A 106 6.15 8.85 3.76
C PHE A 106 4.77 8.70 4.36
N ASP A 107 3.76 9.23 3.69
CA ASP A 107 2.37 9.13 4.11
C ASP A 107 1.87 7.69 3.93
N PHE A 108 2.14 7.12 2.79
CA PHE A 108 1.80 5.75 2.52
C PHE A 108 3.03 4.83 2.52
N LEU A 109 2.93 3.75 3.31
CA LEU A 109 3.91 2.67 3.35
C LEU A 109 3.21 1.32 3.23
N SER A 110 3.52 0.60 2.18
CA SER A 110 3.02 -0.75 1.93
C SER A 110 4.19 -1.72 1.71
N ALA A 111 4.16 -2.84 2.42
CA ALA A 111 5.15 -3.90 2.24
C ALA A 111 4.47 -5.26 2.23
N HIS A 112 5.02 -6.18 1.44
CA HIS A 112 4.53 -7.55 1.37
C HIS A 112 5.65 -8.56 1.08
N ILE A 113 5.42 -9.77 1.53
CA ILE A 113 6.20 -10.96 1.17
C ILE A 113 5.22 -12.06 0.76
N SER A 114 5.42 -12.65 -0.41
CA SER A 114 4.62 -13.75 -0.93
C SER A 114 5.52 -14.96 -1.22
N ILE A 115 5.19 -16.08 -0.61
CA ILE A 115 5.90 -17.35 -0.79
C ILE A 115 4.93 -18.31 -1.50
N HIS A 116 5.40 -18.93 -2.57
CA HIS A 116 4.65 -19.95 -3.31
C HIS A 116 5.34 -21.29 -3.15
N THR A 117 4.56 -22.31 -2.88
CA THR A 117 5.07 -23.69 -2.83
C THR A 117 4.08 -24.64 -3.51
N ASP A 118 4.57 -25.80 -3.95
CA ASP A 118 3.75 -26.81 -4.60
C ASP A 118 3.24 -27.87 -3.60
N ARG A 119 3.32 -27.60 -2.30
CA ARG A 119 2.95 -28.51 -1.23
C ARG A 119 1.62 -28.09 -0.57
N PHE A 120 1.39 -28.56 0.63
CA PHE A 120 0.22 -28.26 1.45
C PHE A 120 -0.07 -26.75 1.55
N PHE A 121 0.95 -25.94 1.79
CA PHE A 121 0.85 -24.47 1.73
C PHE A 121 1.15 -24.00 0.31
N GLN A 122 0.14 -23.76 -0.51
CA GLN A 122 0.36 -23.26 -1.86
C GLN A 122 0.85 -21.82 -1.90
N ARG A 123 0.30 -20.98 -1.02
CA ARG A 123 0.70 -19.58 -0.91
C ARG A 123 0.67 -19.13 0.53
N ILE A 124 1.72 -18.42 0.93
CA ILE A 124 1.82 -17.70 2.19
C ILE A 124 2.07 -16.25 1.84
N LEU A 125 1.23 -15.35 2.31
CA LEU A 125 1.32 -13.93 2.03
C LEU A 125 1.29 -13.15 3.33
N LEU A 126 2.33 -12.33 3.55
CA LEU A 126 2.52 -11.51 4.74
C LEU A 126 2.55 -10.04 4.34
N GLY A 127 1.97 -9.18 5.15
CA GLY A 127 1.95 -7.73 4.97
C GLY A 127 0.70 -7.25 4.27
N ASN A 128 0.84 -6.39 3.25
CA ASN A 128 -0.29 -5.80 2.56
C ASN A 128 -0.73 -6.66 1.37
N TYR A 129 -2.00 -7.00 1.32
CA TYR A 129 -2.57 -7.87 0.29
C TYR A 129 -3.98 -7.44 -0.10
N ARG A 130 -4.45 -7.95 -1.21
CA ARG A 130 -5.84 -7.84 -1.64
C ARG A 130 -6.46 -9.21 -1.84
N LEU A 131 -7.77 -9.22 -1.77
CA LEU A 131 -8.59 -10.41 -1.89
C LEU A 131 -9.55 -10.24 -3.05
N GLN A 132 -9.64 -11.25 -3.91
CA GLN A 132 -10.53 -11.27 -5.07
C GLN A 132 -11.15 -12.65 -5.23
N TRP A 133 -12.37 -12.83 -4.70
CA TRP A 133 -13.08 -14.10 -4.77
C TRP A 133 -14.32 -14.02 -5.64
N GLY A 134 -14.48 -15.05 -6.47
CA GLY A 134 -15.63 -15.22 -7.33
C GLY A 134 -15.90 -13.99 -8.21
N GLN A 135 -17.15 -13.59 -8.30
CA GLN A 135 -17.61 -12.41 -9.05
C GLN A 135 -17.52 -11.09 -8.24
N GLY A 136 -16.97 -11.13 -7.05
CA GLY A 136 -16.78 -9.94 -6.21
C GLY A 136 -18.02 -9.58 -5.38
N LEU A 137 -18.96 -10.48 -5.21
CA LEU A 137 -20.16 -10.24 -4.39
C LEU A 137 -19.86 -10.20 -2.90
N VAL A 138 -18.92 -11.02 -2.43
CA VAL A 138 -18.59 -11.13 -1.00
C VAL A 138 -17.35 -10.33 -0.66
N ALA A 139 -16.27 -10.47 -1.45
CA ALA A 139 -15.02 -9.80 -1.17
C ALA A 139 -14.25 -9.53 -2.46
N TRP A 140 -14.05 -8.25 -2.74
CA TRP A 140 -13.29 -7.79 -3.88
C TRP A 140 -12.50 -6.53 -3.55
N GLY A 141 -11.20 -6.67 -3.39
CA GLY A 141 -10.26 -5.55 -3.28
C GLY A 141 -9.55 -5.33 -4.60
N GLY A 142 -9.79 -4.21 -5.26
CA GLY A 142 -9.11 -3.86 -6.51
C GLY A 142 -9.97 -3.02 -7.45
N PHE A 143 -9.33 -2.56 -8.52
CA PHE A 143 -10.00 -1.78 -9.56
C PHE A 143 -11.11 -2.61 -10.22
N THR A 144 -12.29 -2.06 -10.25
CA THR A 144 -13.40 -2.59 -11.05
C THR A 144 -13.55 -1.67 -12.25
N SER A 145 -13.31 -2.18 -13.45
CA SER A 145 -13.69 -1.46 -14.67
C SER A 145 -15.16 -1.12 -14.59
N GLY A 146 -15.47 0.14 -14.87
CA GLY A 146 -16.85 0.61 -14.89
C GLY A 146 -17.72 -0.19 -15.85
N LYS A 147 -18.97 0.21 -16.02
CA LYS A 147 -19.93 -0.41 -16.94
C LYS A 147 -19.33 -0.48 -18.34
N SER A 148 -19.14 -1.69 -18.85
CA SER A 148 -18.75 -1.95 -20.23
C SER A 148 -20.01 -2.38 -20.98
N GLU A 149 -20.22 -1.85 -22.20
CA GLU A 149 -21.28 -2.29 -23.07
C GLU A 149 -21.07 -3.72 -23.60
N VAL A 150 -19.84 -4.25 -23.42
CA VAL A 150 -19.49 -5.60 -23.86
C VAL A 150 -19.87 -6.60 -22.77
N VAL A 151 -20.96 -7.30 -22.95
CA VAL A 151 -21.51 -8.31 -22.02
C VAL A 151 -20.51 -9.43 -21.70
N VAL A 152 -19.67 -9.81 -22.66
CA VAL A 152 -18.66 -10.88 -22.51
C VAL A 152 -17.53 -10.51 -21.55
N GLY A 153 -17.29 -9.23 -21.30
CA GLY A 153 -16.23 -8.74 -20.39
C GLY A 153 -16.66 -8.56 -18.94
N ASN A 154 -17.90 -8.86 -18.59
CA ASN A 154 -18.45 -8.62 -17.25
C ASN A 154 -18.12 -9.75 -16.25
N GLU A 155 -17.59 -10.87 -16.71
CA GLU A 155 -17.18 -11.96 -15.84
C GLU A 155 -15.85 -11.59 -15.14
N LYS A 156 -15.91 -11.47 -13.82
CA LYS A 156 -14.72 -11.23 -12.99
C LYS A 156 -14.05 -12.56 -12.67
N SER A 157 -12.78 -12.69 -13.03
CA SER A 157 -11.98 -13.83 -12.62
C SER A 157 -11.32 -13.56 -11.26
N GLY A 158 -11.75 -14.23 -10.22
CA GLY A 158 -11.17 -14.15 -8.89
C GLY A 158 -9.76 -14.74 -8.87
N LYS A 159 -8.79 -13.94 -8.44
CA LYS A 159 -7.36 -14.36 -8.33
C LYS A 159 -6.98 -14.88 -6.94
N GLY A 160 -7.96 -15.00 -6.02
CA GLY A 160 -7.69 -15.30 -4.62
C GLY A 160 -6.91 -14.19 -3.94
N PHE A 161 -5.92 -14.56 -3.13
CA PHE A 161 -5.01 -13.60 -2.53
C PHE A 161 -3.94 -13.12 -3.50
N SER A 162 -3.67 -11.83 -3.51
CA SER A 162 -2.57 -11.26 -4.29
C SER A 162 -1.85 -10.16 -3.49
N PRO A 163 -0.52 -10.00 -3.66
CA PRO A 163 0.21 -8.92 -3.03
C PRO A 163 -0.36 -7.56 -3.41
N TYR A 164 -0.38 -6.63 -2.46
CA TYR A 164 -0.76 -5.26 -2.73
C TYR A 164 0.42 -4.45 -3.24
N THR A 165 0.30 -3.92 -4.44
CA THR A 165 1.35 -3.17 -5.14
C THR A 165 0.90 -1.77 -5.57
N SER A 166 -0.34 -1.39 -5.22
CA SER A 166 -0.86 -0.05 -5.47
C SER A 166 -0.38 0.93 -4.40
N ALA A 167 -0.53 2.20 -4.67
CA ALA A 167 -0.35 3.29 -3.74
C ALA A 167 -1.68 3.81 -3.16
N ASP A 168 -2.80 3.13 -3.43
CA ASP A 168 -4.11 3.46 -2.86
C ASP A 168 -4.17 3.03 -1.39
N GLU A 169 -4.42 3.97 -0.51
CA GLU A 169 -4.40 3.78 0.94
C GLU A 169 -5.61 3.02 1.48
N ASN A 170 -6.66 2.88 0.69
CA ASN A 170 -7.94 2.36 1.16
C ASN A 170 -8.17 0.89 0.82
N ASN A 171 -7.76 0.44 -0.37
CA ASN A 171 -8.19 -0.83 -0.96
C ASN A 171 -7.22 -2.00 -0.71
N TYR A 172 -6.75 -2.17 0.52
CA TYR A 172 -5.92 -3.30 0.90
C TYR A 172 -6.25 -3.86 2.28
N LEU A 173 -5.88 -5.10 2.51
CA LEU A 173 -5.86 -5.78 3.80
C LEU A 173 -4.42 -5.85 4.30
N LYS A 174 -4.21 -5.81 5.62
CA LYS A 174 -2.89 -5.89 6.24
C LYS A 174 -2.86 -7.02 7.27
N GLY A 175 -1.98 -7.99 7.07
CA GLY A 175 -1.88 -9.14 7.96
C GLY A 175 -1.26 -10.37 7.29
N VAL A 176 -1.94 -11.51 7.41
CA VAL A 176 -1.48 -12.80 6.89
C VAL A 176 -2.60 -13.45 6.07
N ALA A 177 -2.24 -14.01 4.92
CA ALA A 177 -3.14 -14.82 4.11
C ALA A 177 -2.45 -16.11 3.67
N LEU A 178 -3.19 -17.21 3.72
CA LEU A 178 -2.73 -18.56 3.43
C LEU A 178 -3.67 -19.23 2.45
N THR A 179 -3.12 -19.81 1.39
CA THR A 179 -3.84 -20.73 0.52
C THR A 179 -3.32 -22.16 0.80
N LEU A 180 -4.21 -23.02 1.24
CA LEU A 180 -3.93 -24.39 1.62
C LEU A 180 -4.50 -25.34 0.58
N LYS A 181 -3.79 -26.42 0.30
CA LYS A 181 -4.27 -27.53 -0.55
C LYS A 181 -4.13 -28.85 0.20
N PRO A 182 -5.09 -29.19 1.07
CA PRO A 182 -5.04 -30.42 1.86
C PRO A 182 -5.13 -31.69 0.99
N CYS A 183 -5.83 -31.63 -0.15
CA CYS A 183 -5.89 -32.69 -1.14
C CYS A 183 -6.03 -32.11 -2.56
N ARG A 184 -5.98 -32.98 -3.59
CA ARG A 184 -5.98 -32.52 -4.99
C ARG A 184 -7.26 -31.76 -5.40
N GLN A 185 -8.38 -32.06 -4.76
CA GLN A 185 -9.68 -31.48 -5.11
C GLN A 185 -10.09 -30.29 -4.25
N VAL A 186 -9.40 -30.04 -3.12
CA VAL A 186 -9.80 -29.01 -2.15
C VAL A 186 -8.71 -27.95 -2.03
N THR A 187 -9.12 -26.69 -2.19
CA THR A 187 -8.32 -25.52 -1.86
C THR A 187 -9.05 -24.73 -0.78
N ALA A 188 -8.34 -24.36 0.29
CA ALA A 188 -8.86 -23.57 1.39
C ALA A 188 -8.05 -22.28 1.54
N ASP A 189 -8.73 -21.16 1.61
CA ASP A 189 -8.14 -19.85 1.83
C ASP A 189 -8.46 -19.37 3.23
N VAL A 190 -7.43 -19.03 4.00
CA VAL A 190 -7.53 -18.52 5.37
C VAL A 190 -6.79 -17.21 5.47
N PHE A 191 -7.38 -16.22 6.12
CA PHE A 191 -6.70 -14.95 6.30
C PHE A 191 -7.04 -14.27 7.63
N PHE A 192 -6.11 -13.45 8.08
CA PHE A 192 -6.29 -12.53 9.18
C PHE A 192 -5.84 -11.14 8.76
N SER A 193 -6.67 -10.14 9.02
CA SER A 193 -6.35 -8.74 8.69
C SER A 193 -6.69 -7.82 9.85
N ARG A 194 -5.74 -6.91 10.14
CA ARG A 194 -5.95 -5.80 11.07
C ARG A 194 -5.35 -4.52 10.48
N LYS A 195 -6.21 -3.59 10.13
CA LYS A 195 -5.83 -2.27 9.59
C LYS A 195 -6.49 -1.18 10.44
N LYS A 196 -5.76 -0.11 10.72
CA LYS A 196 -6.34 1.14 11.20
C LYS A 196 -6.85 1.91 9.99
N THR A 197 -8.02 2.46 10.08
CA THR A 197 -8.61 3.30 9.03
C THR A 197 -9.00 4.62 9.69
N ASP A 198 -8.60 5.71 9.09
CA ASP A 198 -9.02 7.02 9.52
C ASP A 198 -10.46 7.26 9.06
N GLY A 199 -11.27 7.80 9.92
CA GLY A 199 -12.66 8.09 9.65
C GLY A 199 -13.08 9.40 10.31
N ASN A 200 -13.75 10.26 9.58
CA ASN A 200 -14.40 11.41 10.15
C ASN A 200 -15.71 10.97 10.80
N ILE A 201 -15.85 11.17 12.10
CA ILE A 201 -17.11 11.01 12.79
C ILE A 201 -17.96 12.22 12.41
N VAL A 202 -18.86 12.04 11.47
CA VAL A 202 -19.94 13.01 11.25
C VAL A 202 -20.94 12.76 12.40
N GLN A 203 -20.94 13.63 13.41
CA GLN A 203 -22.10 13.70 14.32
C GLN A 203 -23.29 14.01 13.43
N ALA A 204 -24.23 13.08 13.32
CA ALA A 204 -25.53 13.39 12.82
C ALA A 204 -26.10 14.43 13.81
N ASP A 205 -26.13 15.70 13.40
CA ASP A 205 -26.98 16.67 14.07
C ASP A 205 -28.36 16.02 14.10
N THR A 206 -28.84 15.73 15.28
CA THR A 206 -30.22 15.37 15.52
C THR A 206 -31.00 16.57 14.99
N LEU A 207 -31.43 16.46 13.72
CA LEU A 207 -32.40 17.41 13.15
C LEU A 207 -33.54 17.39 14.13
N ALA A 208 -33.73 18.54 14.72
CA ALA A 208 -34.66 18.78 15.78
C ALA A 208 -36.02 18.17 15.42
N GLU A 209 -36.56 17.37 16.35
CA GLU A 209 -37.94 16.91 16.37
C GLU A 209 -38.97 18.08 16.42
N GLU A 210 -38.50 19.33 16.29
CA GLU A 210 -39.40 20.53 16.39
C GLU A 210 -40.14 20.82 15.09
N ASP A 211 -39.80 20.27 13.95
CA ASP A 211 -40.49 20.54 12.69
C ASP A 211 -41.65 19.55 12.39
N LEU A 212 -41.96 18.61 13.27
CA LEU A 212 -43.03 17.66 13.08
C LEU A 212 -44.33 17.97 13.88
N LEU A 213 -44.40 19.10 14.59
CA LEU A 213 -45.55 19.48 15.40
C LEU A 213 -46.08 20.91 15.08
N SER A 214 -45.79 21.46 13.92
CA SER A 214 -46.43 22.72 13.44
C SER A 214 -47.29 22.48 12.22
#